data_6cda9a24839f931fa905e1fd58aceab9
#
_entry.id   6cda9a24839f931fa905e1fd58aceab9
#
_cell.length_a   1.000
_cell.length_b   1.000
_cell.length_c   1.000
_cell.angle_alpha   90.00
_cell.angle_beta   90.00
_cell.angle_gamma   90.00
#
_symmetry.space_group_name_H-M   'P 1'
#
loop_
_entity.id
_entity.type
_entity.pdbx_description
1 polymer ?
#
loop_
_entity_poly.entity_id
_entity_poly.type
_entity_poly.pdbx_seq_one_letter_code
_entity_poly.pdbx_strand_id
1 'polypeptide(L)'
;YMNVCRNADARISMISDNDGHLPEESDNTPPPKQGDDKNTKDQKPADDPGAKRQMSPEASFDTRFFTVTLTDDGTIEQIDTGKIAAVTTQEASDYASSLYKKGKSHGFVSCYRYQAVTLDDSENITYIFVNCERELNTFQAFLLASIGISLAGLLVVFLLVVFFSKIVLRPVAESYEKQKRF
;
A
#
# COMPACT_ATOMS: atom_id res chain seq x y z
N TYR A 1 -4.54 4.08 -0.44
CA TYR A 1 -3.14 4.49 -0.62
C TYR A 1 -2.44 4.67 0.74
N MET A 2 -3.03 5.42 1.66
CA MET A 2 -2.45 5.68 2.99
C MET A 2 -2.17 4.41 3.81
N ASN A 3 -3.03 3.39 3.72
CA ASN A 3 -2.81 2.11 4.38
C ASN A 3 -1.65 1.31 3.77
N VAL A 4 -1.46 1.38 2.45
CA VAL A 4 -0.32 0.75 1.77
C VAL A 4 0.99 1.36 2.24
N CYS A 5 1.08 2.70 2.29
CA CYS A 5 2.25 3.41 2.81
C CYS A 5 2.56 2.99 4.25
N ARG A 6 1.55 3.03 5.13
CA ARG A 6 1.73 2.70 6.56
C ARG A 6 2.17 1.26 6.80
N ASN A 7 1.64 0.31 6.03
CA ASN A 7 2.06 -1.09 6.14
C ASN A 7 3.49 -1.29 5.63
N ALA A 8 3.84 -0.67 4.51
CA ALA A 8 5.20 -0.73 3.97
C ALA A 8 6.21 -0.06 4.90
N ASP A 9 5.87 1.12 5.47
CA ASP A 9 6.72 1.83 6.43
C ASP A 9 6.93 1.00 7.70
N ALA A 10 5.89 0.30 8.19
CA ALA A 10 6.03 -0.61 9.32
C ALA A 10 6.97 -1.79 9.04
N ARG A 11 6.92 -2.35 7.81
CA ARG A 11 7.85 -3.41 7.38
C ARG A 11 9.28 -2.88 7.28
N ILE A 12 9.48 -1.69 6.72
CA ILE A 12 10.79 -1.04 6.64
C ILE A 12 11.37 -0.79 8.03
N SER A 13 10.57 -0.28 8.97
CA SER A 13 11.01 -0.07 10.36
C SER A 13 11.47 -1.36 11.02
N MET A 14 10.75 -2.47 10.81
CA MET A 14 11.17 -3.78 11.36
C MET A 14 12.47 -4.29 10.75
N ILE A 15 12.68 -4.09 9.46
CA ILE A 15 13.92 -4.46 8.78
C ILE A 15 15.07 -3.57 9.27
N SER A 16 14.81 -2.27 9.44
CA SER A 16 15.78 -1.32 9.99
C SER A 16 16.18 -1.65 11.43
N ASP A 17 15.20 -1.98 12.29
CA ASP A 17 15.42 -2.32 13.70
C ASP A 17 16.17 -3.67 13.88
N ASN A 18 16.34 -4.42 12.80
CA ASN A 18 16.99 -5.74 12.76
C ASN A 18 18.13 -5.79 11.73
N ASP A 19 18.94 -4.74 11.66
CA ASP A 19 20.16 -4.62 10.84
C ASP A 19 19.98 -4.97 9.36
N GLY A 20 18.85 -4.57 8.78
CA GLY A 20 18.57 -4.82 7.37
C GLY A 20 18.00 -6.21 7.06
N HIS A 21 17.72 -7.00 8.07
CA HIS A 21 17.13 -8.35 7.94
C HIS A 21 15.72 -8.41 8.53
N LEU A 22 14.92 -9.38 8.10
CA LEU A 22 13.68 -9.70 8.81
C LEU A 22 14.03 -10.55 10.05
N PRO A 23 13.34 -10.34 11.19
CA PRO A 23 13.50 -11.19 12.35
C PRO A 23 13.27 -12.65 11.95
N GLU A 24 14.30 -13.48 12.08
CA GLU A 24 14.13 -14.92 11.97
C GLU A 24 13.42 -15.40 13.24
N GLU A 25 12.35 -16.14 13.07
CA GLU A 25 11.64 -16.76 14.18
C GLU A 25 12.62 -17.72 14.86
N SER A 26 13.10 -17.35 16.07
CA SER A 26 13.88 -18.26 16.87
C SER A 26 13.01 -19.47 17.17
N ASP A 27 13.43 -20.62 16.69
CA ASP A 27 12.79 -21.95 16.66
C ASP A 27 12.49 -22.54 18.07
N ASN A 28 12.24 -21.69 19.07
CA ASN A 28 12.08 -22.08 20.47
C ASN A 28 10.82 -21.54 21.18
N THR A 29 9.79 -21.10 20.46
CA THR A 29 8.52 -20.82 21.12
C THR A 29 7.55 -21.97 20.84
N PRO A 30 7.19 -22.79 21.88
CA PRO A 30 6.20 -23.84 21.69
C PRO A 30 4.87 -23.19 21.28
N PRO A 31 4.09 -23.83 20.38
CA PRO A 31 2.82 -23.28 19.91
C PRO A 31 1.92 -22.98 21.12
N PRO A 32 1.20 -21.86 21.12
CA PRO A 32 0.29 -21.53 22.21
C PRO A 32 -0.73 -22.67 22.35
N LYS A 33 -0.75 -23.28 23.54
CA LYS A 33 -1.75 -24.29 23.89
C LYS A 33 -3.13 -23.66 23.70
N GLN A 34 -3.93 -24.24 22.81
CA GLN A 34 -5.37 -23.98 22.74
C GLN A 34 -5.98 -24.27 24.12
N GLY A 35 -6.18 -23.24 24.89
CA GLY A 35 -7.02 -23.26 26.07
C GLY A 35 -8.44 -22.97 25.62
N ASP A 36 -9.31 -23.98 25.72
CA ASP A 36 -10.75 -23.79 25.71
C ASP A 36 -11.14 -22.85 26.87
N ASP A 37 -11.41 -21.60 26.55
CA ASP A 37 -12.17 -20.75 27.46
C ASP A 37 -13.14 -19.86 26.66
N LYS A 38 -14.39 -20.33 26.70
CA LYS A 38 -15.59 -19.57 26.38
C LYS A 38 -15.73 -18.47 27.43
N ASN A 39 -15.50 -17.27 27.07
CA ASN A 39 -16.19 -16.06 27.57
C ASN A 39 -15.23 -14.87 27.68
N THR A 40 -15.18 -14.03 26.67
CA THR A 40 -14.90 -12.61 26.94
C THR A 40 -15.55 -11.75 25.84
N LYS A 41 -16.51 -10.96 26.30
CA LYS A 41 -17.18 -9.89 25.59
C LYS A 41 -16.18 -8.80 25.16
N ASP A 42 -16.43 -8.28 23.95
CA ASP A 42 -16.15 -6.91 23.52
C ASP A 42 -14.95 -6.21 24.20
N GLN A 43 -13.75 -6.42 23.68
CA GLN A 43 -12.67 -5.48 23.86
C GLN A 43 -12.31 -4.85 22.51
N LYS A 44 -12.78 -3.61 22.36
CA LYS A 44 -12.33 -2.63 21.39
C LYS A 44 -10.80 -2.52 21.50
N PRO A 45 -10.01 -2.61 20.40
CA PRO A 45 -8.58 -2.40 20.49
C PRO A 45 -8.31 -0.97 20.97
N ALA A 46 -7.73 -0.83 22.16
CA ALA A 46 -7.18 0.42 22.60
C ALA A 46 -5.98 0.77 21.72
N ASP A 47 -6.00 1.95 21.09
CA ASP A 47 -4.85 2.55 20.44
C ASP A 47 -3.79 2.88 21.52
N ASP A 48 -2.91 1.92 21.81
CA ASP A 48 -1.69 2.13 22.56
C ASP A 48 -0.57 2.51 21.58
N PRO A 49 -0.05 3.75 21.59
CA PRO A 49 1.00 4.20 20.68
C PRO A 49 2.35 3.48 20.90
N GLY A 50 2.48 2.70 21.95
CA GLY A 50 3.71 1.98 22.33
C GLY A 50 3.69 0.46 22.07
N ALA A 51 2.57 -0.11 21.68
CA ALA A 51 2.50 -1.52 21.36
C ALA A 51 3.29 -1.80 20.07
N LYS A 52 4.46 -2.43 20.18
CA LYS A 52 5.17 -3.02 19.04
C LYS A 52 4.15 -3.94 18.34
N ARG A 53 3.69 -3.52 17.15
CA ARG A 53 2.76 -4.32 16.36
C ARG A 53 3.47 -5.61 16.00
N GLN A 54 3.14 -6.69 16.70
CA GLN A 54 3.56 -8.02 16.31
C GLN A 54 3.01 -8.30 14.92
N MET A 55 3.87 -8.30 13.92
CA MET A 55 3.51 -8.83 12.62
C MET A 55 3.18 -10.31 12.76
N SER A 56 2.22 -10.79 11.95
CA SER A 56 1.99 -12.22 11.83
C SER A 56 3.30 -12.93 11.46
N PRO A 57 3.60 -14.11 12.02
CA PRO A 57 4.75 -14.91 11.61
C PRO A 57 4.85 -15.12 10.09
N GLU A 58 3.73 -15.22 9.41
CA GLU A 58 3.62 -15.33 7.96
C GLU A 58 4.18 -14.11 7.21
N ALA A 59 4.22 -12.94 7.85
CA ALA A 59 4.67 -11.71 7.21
C ALA A 59 6.16 -11.74 6.85
N SER A 60 6.97 -12.48 7.59
CA SER A 60 8.39 -12.68 7.29
C SER A 60 8.60 -13.45 5.99
N PHE A 61 7.68 -14.34 5.62
CA PHE A 61 7.73 -15.12 4.38
C PHE A 61 7.13 -14.38 3.19
N ASP A 62 6.14 -13.51 3.42
CA ASP A 62 5.42 -12.77 2.36
C ASP A 62 6.08 -11.42 2.02
N THR A 63 7.00 -10.92 2.87
CA THR A 63 7.67 -9.64 2.63
C THR A 63 8.82 -9.82 1.66
N ARG A 64 8.68 -9.24 0.47
CA ARG A 64 9.74 -9.17 -0.55
C ARG A 64 10.42 -7.82 -0.46
N PHE A 65 11.71 -7.83 -0.22
CA PHE A 65 12.49 -6.61 -0.10
C PHE A 65 13.92 -6.82 -0.59
N PHE A 66 14.64 -5.73 -0.79
CA PHE A 66 16.08 -5.70 -1.02
C PHE A 66 16.68 -4.48 -0.34
N THR A 67 17.97 -4.56 -0.05
CA THR A 67 18.72 -3.48 0.57
C THR A 67 19.93 -3.10 -0.26
N VAL A 68 20.29 -1.82 -0.23
CA VAL A 68 21.50 -1.30 -0.87
C VAL A 68 22.19 -0.34 0.09
N THR A 69 23.40 -0.67 0.49
CA THR A 69 24.21 0.16 1.37
C THR A 69 25.20 0.98 0.53
N LEU A 70 25.19 2.27 0.75
CA LEU A 70 26.13 3.22 0.14
C LEU A 70 26.99 3.85 1.22
N THR A 71 28.24 4.10 0.88
CA THR A 71 29.14 4.93 1.66
C THR A 71 28.76 6.41 1.54
N ASP A 72 29.28 7.25 2.41
CA ASP A 72 29.00 8.70 2.43
C ASP A 72 29.36 9.42 1.10
N ASP A 73 30.27 8.87 0.31
CA ASP A 73 30.59 9.36 -1.04
C ASP A 73 29.61 8.90 -2.15
N GLY A 74 28.62 8.07 -1.79
CA GLY A 74 27.63 7.51 -2.72
C GLY A 74 28.11 6.32 -3.52
N THR A 75 29.23 5.71 -3.13
CA THR A 75 29.71 4.43 -3.68
C THR A 75 28.91 3.29 -3.07
N ILE A 76 28.52 2.31 -3.88
CA ILE A 76 27.80 1.14 -3.40
C ILE A 76 28.78 0.19 -2.72
N GLU A 77 28.50 -0.12 -1.45
CA GLU A 77 29.28 -1.03 -0.66
C GLU A 77 28.68 -2.47 -0.69
N GLN A 78 27.37 -2.57 -0.49
CA GLN A 78 26.69 -3.86 -0.41
C GLN A 78 25.31 -3.79 -1.07
N ILE A 79 24.92 -4.89 -1.71
CA ILE A 79 23.56 -5.09 -2.25
C ILE A 79 23.08 -6.45 -1.81
N ASP A 80 21.92 -6.51 -1.15
CA ASP A 80 21.24 -7.77 -0.79
C ASP A 80 19.89 -7.86 -1.51
N THR A 81 19.78 -8.77 -2.46
CA THR A 81 18.57 -9.12 -3.19
C THR A 81 18.03 -10.51 -2.86
N GLY A 82 18.53 -11.13 -1.77
CA GLY A 82 18.22 -12.53 -1.44
C GLY A 82 16.74 -12.81 -1.14
N LYS A 83 15.96 -11.78 -0.80
CA LYS A 83 14.52 -11.90 -0.51
C LYS A 83 13.61 -11.48 -1.68
N ILE A 84 14.16 -11.20 -2.85
CA ILE A 84 13.39 -10.80 -4.04
C ILE A 84 14.04 -11.36 -5.32
N ALA A 85 13.21 -11.97 -6.17
CA ALA A 85 13.69 -12.50 -7.45
C ALA A 85 13.41 -11.57 -8.64
N ALA A 86 12.56 -10.54 -8.43
CA ALA A 86 12.11 -9.64 -9.49
C ALA A 86 13.06 -8.47 -9.77
N VAL A 87 14.15 -8.33 -9.00
CA VAL A 87 15.13 -7.23 -9.13
C VAL A 87 16.52 -7.81 -9.30
N THR A 88 17.22 -7.36 -10.32
CA THR A 88 18.62 -7.70 -10.51
C THR A 88 19.50 -6.78 -9.65
N THR A 89 20.71 -7.23 -9.33
CA THR A 89 21.71 -6.40 -8.61
C THR A 89 21.96 -5.06 -9.31
N GLN A 90 21.95 -5.04 -10.65
CA GLN A 90 22.14 -3.82 -11.43
C GLN A 90 20.98 -2.84 -11.25
N GLU A 91 19.73 -3.32 -11.32
CA GLU A 91 18.54 -2.48 -11.10
C GLU A 91 18.49 -1.91 -9.67
N ALA A 92 18.83 -2.74 -8.66
CA ALA A 92 18.92 -2.30 -7.28
C ALA A 92 19.95 -1.16 -7.13
N SER A 93 21.12 -1.32 -7.75
CA SER A 93 22.19 -0.31 -7.82
C SER A 93 21.69 1.00 -8.46
N ASP A 94 21.02 0.92 -9.60
CA ASP A 94 20.51 2.07 -10.34
C ASP A 94 19.45 2.83 -9.53
N TYR A 95 18.53 2.12 -8.85
CA TYR A 95 17.55 2.74 -7.96
C TYR A 95 18.22 3.52 -6.83
N ALA A 96 19.12 2.87 -6.08
CA ALA A 96 19.79 3.50 -4.94
C ALA A 96 20.65 4.70 -5.36
N SER A 97 21.46 4.56 -6.39
CA SER A 97 22.30 5.65 -6.92
C SER A 97 21.48 6.84 -7.41
N SER A 98 20.33 6.58 -8.07
CA SER A 98 19.42 7.64 -8.51
C SER A 98 18.79 8.40 -7.35
N LEU A 99 18.42 7.70 -6.27
CA LEU A 99 17.82 8.29 -5.08
C LEU A 99 18.84 9.09 -4.28
N TYR A 100 20.04 8.56 -4.10
CA TYR A 100 21.14 9.23 -3.43
C TYR A 100 21.46 10.56 -4.13
N LYS A 101 21.66 10.55 -5.45
CA LYS A 101 21.91 11.77 -6.25
C LYS A 101 20.81 12.82 -6.15
N LYS A 102 19.57 12.40 -5.91
CA LYS A 102 18.41 13.28 -5.72
C LYS A 102 18.22 13.74 -4.27
N GLY A 103 19.03 13.26 -3.34
CA GLY A 103 18.90 13.54 -1.89
C GLY A 103 17.57 13.09 -1.29
N LYS A 104 16.98 11.99 -1.79
CA LYS A 104 15.69 11.50 -1.33
C LYS A 104 15.86 10.40 -0.30
N SER A 105 15.32 10.61 0.89
CA SER A 105 15.39 9.67 2.00
C SER A 105 14.21 8.70 2.09
N HIS A 106 13.05 9.03 1.53
CA HIS A 106 11.86 8.16 1.56
C HIS A 106 10.93 8.43 0.39
N GLY A 107 10.14 7.45 0.01
CA GLY A 107 9.17 7.61 -1.09
C GLY A 107 8.81 6.30 -1.78
N PHE A 108 8.41 6.44 -3.04
CA PHE A 108 8.18 5.31 -3.96
C PHE A 108 9.10 5.45 -5.17
N VAL A 109 9.62 4.32 -5.62
CA VAL A 109 10.28 4.18 -6.92
C VAL A 109 9.70 2.94 -7.59
N SER A 110 9.07 3.10 -8.76
CA SER A 110 8.29 2.04 -9.40
C SER A 110 7.22 1.48 -8.43
N CYS A 111 7.23 0.20 -8.15
CA CYS A 111 6.34 -0.47 -7.19
C CYS A 111 6.96 -0.66 -5.79
N TYR A 112 8.15 -0.10 -5.55
CA TYR A 112 8.88 -0.24 -4.29
C TYR A 112 8.69 0.99 -3.40
N ARG A 113 8.28 0.77 -2.15
CA ARG A 113 8.41 1.75 -1.07
C ARG A 113 9.82 1.70 -0.56
N TYR A 114 10.48 2.86 -0.42
CA TYR A 114 11.86 2.91 0.06
C TYR A 114 12.02 3.91 1.20
N GLN A 115 13.03 3.64 2.02
CA GLN A 115 13.51 4.54 3.06
C GLN A 115 15.02 4.38 3.20
N ALA A 116 15.72 5.52 3.32
CA ALA A 116 17.11 5.56 3.69
C ALA A 116 17.22 5.55 5.22
N VAL A 117 18.03 4.65 5.74
CA VAL A 117 18.32 4.51 7.18
C VAL A 117 19.83 4.39 7.36
N THR A 118 20.34 4.82 8.50
CA THR A 118 21.71 4.54 8.91
C THR A 118 21.62 3.34 9.85
N LEU A 119 22.25 2.23 9.44
CA LEU A 119 22.35 1.02 10.22
C LEU A 119 23.73 1.07 10.90
N ASP A 120 23.78 0.73 12.19
CA ASP A 120 24.97 0.86 13.03
C ASP A 120 25.51 2.29 13.19
N ASP A 121 26.55 2.45 13.99
CA ASP A 121 27.32 3.70 14.15
C ASP A 121 28.20 4.05 12.93
N SER A 122 27.92 3.43 11.76
CA SER A 122 28.64 3.72 10.52
C SER A 122 28.04 4.95 9.83
N GLU A 123 28.86 5.73 9.11
CA GLU A 123 28.39 6.84 8.28
C GLU A 123 27.67 6.37 7.00
N ASN A 124 27.47 5.06 6.84
CA ASN A 124 26.89 4.44 5.66
C ASN A 124 25.37 4.60 5.63
N ILE A 125 24.82 4.84 4.46
CA ILE A 125 23.36 4.98 4.23
C ILE A 125 22.85 3.71 3.58
N THR A 126 21.90 3.03 4.24
CA THR A 126 21.25 1.85 3.68
C THR A 126 19.85 2.23 3.20
N TYR A 127 19.60 2.01 1.92
CA TYR A 127 18.27 2.09 1.34
C TYR A 127 17.58 0.75 1.45
N ILE A 128 16.45 0.70 2.13
CA ILE A 128 15.60 -0.48 2.25
C ILE A 128 14.43 -0.30 1.30
N PHE A 129 14.21 -1.27 0.39
CA PHE A 129 13.14 -1.26 -0.60
C PHE A 129 12.19 -2.41 -0.34
N VAL A 130 10.91 -2.13 -0.12
CA VAL A 130 9.86 -3.12 0.08
C VAL A 130 8.92 -3.14 -1.12
N ASN A 131 8.67 -4.32 -1.67
CA ASN A 131 7.76 -4.50 -2.79
C ASN A 131 6.31 -4.29 -2.35
N CYS A 132 5.62 -3.35 -2.98
CA CYS A 132 4.22 -3.02 -2.78
C CYS A 132 3.36 -3.27 -4.04
N GLU A 133 3.88 -4.02 -5.01
CA GLU A 133 3.21 -4.24 -6.30
C GLU A 133 1.81 -4.84 -6.13
N ARG A 134 1.68 -5.83 -5.27
CA ARG A 134 0.42 -6.52 -5.00
C ARG A 134 -0.64 -5.58 -4.42
N GLU A 135 -0.22 -4.78 -3.44
CA GLU A 135 -1.08 -3.80 -2.79
C GLU A 135 -1.49 -2.68 -3.75
N LEU A 136 -0.55 -2.20 -4.57
CA LEU A 136 -0.81 -1.16 -5.57
C LEU A 136 -1.75 -1.67 -6.68
N ASN A 137 -1.55 -2.89 -7.17
CA ASN A 137 -2.42 -3.50 -8.18
C ASN A 137 -3.85 -3.69 -7.64
N THR A 138 -3.99 -4.15 -6.41
CA THR A 138 -5.29 -4.27 -5.74
C THR A 138 -5.97 -2.91 -5.61
N PHE A 139 -5.23 -1.88 -5.23
CA PHE A 139 -5.75 -0.53 -5.12
C PHE A 139 -6.20 0.03 -6.48
N GLN A 140 -5.42 -0.18 -7.54
CA GLN A 140 -5.78 0.25 -8.90
C GLN A 140 -7.03 -0.47 -9.41
N ALA A 141 -7.14 -1.78 -9.19
CA ALA A 141 -8.32 -2.55 -9.56
C ALA A 141 -9.58 -2.03 -8.85
N PHE A 142 -9.46 -1.71 -7.55
CA PHE A 142 -10.56 -1.15 -6.77
C PHE A 142 -10.97 0.25 -7.27
N LEU A 143 -10.01 1.11 -7.61
CA LEU A 143 -10.28 2.42 -8.20
C LEU A 143 -11.02 2.32 -9.53
N LEU A 144 -10.54 1.45 -10.43
CA LEU A 144 -11.18 1.26 -11.74
C LEU A 144 -12.62 0.74 -11.59
N ALA A 145 -12.84 -0.23 -10.71
CA ALA A 145 -14.17 -0.75 -10.42
C ALA A 145 -15.09 0.35 -9.85
N SER A 146 -14.60 1.16 -8.93
CA SER A 146 -15.36 2.27 -8.32
C SER A 146 -15.75 3.33 -9.35
N ILE A 147 -14.82 3.72 -10.22
CA ILE A 147 -15.09 4.67 -11.32
C ILE A 147 -16.12 4.08 -12.28
N GLY A 148 -15.98 2.81 -12.65
CA GLY A 148 -16.93 2.12 -13.54
C GLY A 148 -18.35 2.10 -12.99
N ILE A 149 -18.51 1.74 -11.72
CA ILE A 149 -19.82 1.73 -11.04
C ILE A 149 -20.43 3.15 -10.98
N SER A 150 -19.60 4.16 -10.64
CA SER A 150 -20.05 5.56 -10.60
C SER A 150 -20.55 6.06 -11.96
N LEU A 151 -19.80 5.78 -13.03
CA LEU A 151 -20.18 6.17 -14.38
C LEU A 151 -21.46 5.47 -14.85
N ALA A 152 -21.59 4.17 -14.56
CA ALA A 152 -22.81 3.41 -14.87
C ALA A 152 -24.02 3.98 -14.13
N GLY A 153 -23.89 4.30 -12.84
CA GLY A 153 -24.94 4.92 -12.05
C GLY A 153 -25.37 6.28 -12.61
N LEU A 154 -24.40 7.13 -12.96
CA LEU A 154 -24.67 8.43 -13.58
C LEU A 154 -25.42 8.30 -14.91
N LEU A 155 -25.03 7.33 -15.73
CA LEU A 155 -25.68 7.05 -17.02
C LEU A 155 -27.14 6.60 -16.83
N VAL A 156 -27.40 5.72 -15.88
CA VAL A 156 -28.76 5.28 -15.56
C VAL A 156 -29.63 6.46 -15.11
N VAL A 157 -29.13 7.30 -14.21
CA VAL A 157 -29.84 8.51 -13.75
C VAL A 157 -30.12 9.45 -14.94
N PHE A 158 -29.14 9.67 -15.79
CA PHE A 158 -29.29 10.51 -16.99
C PHE A 158 -30.40 9.98 -17.93
N LEU A 159 -30.39 8.67 -18.20
CA LEU A 159 -31.41 8.03 -19.03
C LEU A 159 -32.81 8.15 -18.41
N LEU A 160 -32.93 7.97 -17.09
CA LEU A 160 -34.20 8.16 -16.40
C LEU A 160 -34.71 9.59 -16.51
N VAL A 161 -33.88 10.60 -16.33
CA VAL A 161 -34.24 12.00 -16.47
C VAL A 161 -34.73 12.30 -17.89
N VAL A 162 -34.02 11.85 -18.92
CA VAL A 162 -34.41 12.01 -20.31
C VAL A 162 -35.75 11.31 -20.61
N PHE A 163 -35.93 10.11 -20.10
CA PHE A 163 -37.12 9.30 -20.26
C PHE A 163 -38.34 9.98 -19.61
N PHE A 164 -38.23 10.39 -18.35
CA PHE A 164 -39.29 11.10 -17.65
C PHE A 164 -39.59 12.47 -18.27
N SER A 165 -38.58 13.19 -18.68
CA SER A 165 -38.76 14.48 -19.39
C SER A 165 -39.61 14.32 -20.65
N LYS A 166 -39.38 13.27 -21.44
CA LYS A 166 -40.18 13.02 -22.64
C LYS A 166 -41.62 12.59 -22.33
N ILE A 167 -41.83 11.79 -21.28
CA ILE A 167 -43.17 11.30 -20.94
C ILE A 167 -44.04 12.40 -20.30
N VAL A 168 -43.46 13.20 -19.41
CA VAL A 168 -44.22 14.21 -18.64
C VAL A 168 -44.43 15.50 -19.44
N LEU A 169 -43.44 15.94 -20.22
CA LEU A 169 -43.54 17.21 -20.93
C LEU A 169 -44.41 17.13 -22.21
N ARG A 170 -44.51 15.98 -22.87
CA ARG A 170 -45.37 15.82 -24.06
C ARG A 170 -46.84 16.07 -23.78
N PRO A 171 -47.51 15.46 -22.81
CA PRO A 171 -48.94 15.66 -22.60
C PRO A 171 -49.28 17.06 -22.06
N VAL A 172 -48.35 17.70 -21.34
CA VAL A 172 -48.57 19.04 -20.80
C VAL A 172 -48.55 20.10 -21.92
N ALA A 173 -47.67 19.98 -22.91
CA ALA A 173 -47.60 20.87 -24.05
C ALA A 173 -48.86 20.79 -24.92
N GLU A 174 -49.41 19.59 -25.16
CA GLU A 174 -50.66 19.39 -25.91
C GLU A 174 -51.89 19.92 -25.16
N SER A 175 -51.92 19.89 -23.84
CA SER A 175 -53.01 20.45 -23.04
C SER A 175 -53.00 21.97 -23.05
N TYR A 176 -51.87 22.63 -23.07
CA TYR A 176 -51.76 24.08 -23.17
C TYR A 176 -52.19 24.63 -24.54
N GLU A 177 -51.88 23.92 -25.63
CA GLU A 177 -52.36 24.34 -26.97
C GLU A 177 -53.88 24.25 -27.11
N LYS A 178 -54.53 23.26 -26.49
CA LYS A 178 -55.99 23.13 -26.50
C LYS A 178 -56.71 24.20 -25.69
N GLN A 179 -56.12 24.71 -24.60
CA GLN A 179 -56.70 25.81 -23.82
C GLN A 179 -56.60 27.18 -24.48
N LYS A 180 -55.66 27.36 -25.40
CA LYS A 180 -55.46 28.65 -26.09
C LYS A 180 -56.39 28.83 -27.32
N ARG A 181 -57.22 27.86 -27.67
CA ARG A 181 -58.14 27.86 -28.78
C ARG A 181 -59.62 28.13 -28.39
N PHE A 182 -59.90 28.53 -27.14
CA PHE A 182 -61.18 28.96 -26.68
C PHE A 182 -61.19 30.50 -26.42
#